data_114aedfad01961a2035b39531b6743a7
#
_entry.id   114aedfad01961a2035b39531b6743a7
#
_cell.length_a   1.000
_cell.length_b   1.000
_cell.length_c   1.000
_cell.angle_alpha   90.00
_cell.angle_beta   90.00
_cell.angle_gamma   90.00
#
_symmetry.space_group_name_H-M   'P 1'
#
loop_
_entity.id
_entity.type
_entity.pdbx_description
1 polymer ?
#
loop_
_entity_poly.entity_id
_entity_poly.type
_entity_poly.pdbx_seq_one_letter_code
_entity_poly.pdbx_strand_id
1 'polypeptide(L)'
;MIVITALILIWTISNDERKIAKDFTLLSSSGKYNEASELMHNALKKEFTLESFEKAFKNAKPYIETSFQSVNIENSVTTLEGTAKTADNCTSKLYFEILDEKIISFNIS
;
A
#
# COMPACT_ATOMS: atom_id res chain seq x y z
N MET A 1 6.68 -30.81 9.44
CA MET A 1 6.39 -29.77 10.46
C MET A 1 7.13 -28.48 10.19
N ILE A 2 8.43 -28.52 9.97
CA ILE A 2 9.25 -27.32 9.68
C ILE A 2 8.77 -26.63 8.41
N VAL A 3 8.43 -27.38 7.37
CA VAL A 3 7.97 -26.85 6.09
C VAL A 3 6.65 -26.09 6.25
N ILE A 4 5.73 -26.61 7.07
CA ILE A 4 4.45 -25.96 7.33
C ILE A 4 4.63 -24.65 8.05
N THR A 5 5.55 -24.59 9.01
CA THR A 5 5.87 -23.37 9.74
C THR A 5 6.44 -22.30 8.82
N ALA A 6 7.33 -22.71 7.89
CA ALA A 6 7.92 -21.79 6.92
C ALA A 6 6.87 -21.21 5.98
N LEU A 7 5.91 -22.01 5.55
CA LEU A 7 4.79 -21.56 4.70
C LEU A 7 3.91 -20.56 5.41
N ILE A 8 3.61 -20.80 6.69
CA ILE A 8 2.82 -19.89 7.50
C ILE A 8 3.53 -18.55 7.64
N LEU A 9 4.84 -18.58 7.84
CA LEU A 9 5.63 -17.35 7.99
C LEU A 9 5.62 -16.51 6.71
N ILE A 10 5.81 -17.14 5.55
CA ILE A 10 5.76 -16.47 4.25
C ILE A 10 4.38 -15.86 4.01
N TRP A 11 3.33 -16.61 4.34
CA TRP A 11 1.96 -16.14 4.21
C TRP A 11 1.68 -14.92 5.10
N THR A 12 2.17 -14.93 6.34
CA THR A 12 2.03 -13.84 7.28
C THR A 12 2.70 -12.57 6.76
N ILE A 13 3.93 -12.69 6.21
CA ILE A 13 4.67 -11.56 5.64
C ILE A 13 3.87 -10.94 4.49
N SER A 14 3.33 -11.76 3.58
CA SER A 14 2.52 -11.26 2.46
C SER A 14 1.26 -10.55 2.93
N ASN A 15 0.62 -11.05 3.98
CA ASN A 15 -0.57 -10.43 4.56
C ASN A 15 -0.25 -9.08 5.20
N ASP A 16 0.87 -8.98 5.91
CA ASP A 16 1.31 -7.74 6.53
C ASP A 16 1.53 -6.66 5.48
N GLU A 17 2.15 -7.02 4.36
CA GLU A 17 2.43 -6.08 3.29
C GLU A 17 1.17 -5.65 2.55
N ARG A 18 0.22 -6.55 2.36
CA ARG A 18 -1.10 -6.21 1.83
C ARG A 18 -1.82 -5.23 2.76
N LYS A 19 -1.70 -5.44 4.07
CA LYS A 19 -2.30 -4.56 5.06
C LYS A 19 -1.69 -3.17 4.99
N ILE A 20 -0.37 -3.07 4.86
CA ILE A 20 0.33 -1.80 4.72
C ILE A 20 -0.17 -1.04 3.51
N ALA A 21 -0.25 -1.69 2.36
CA ALA A 21 -0.74 -1.07 1.13
C ALA A 21 -2.20 -0.67 1.24
N LYS A 22 -3.03 -1.51 1.85
CA LYS A 22 -4.44 -1.21 2.09
C LYS A 22 -4.59 0.01 2.99
N ASP A 23 -3.92 0.00 4.14
CA ASP A 23 -4.01 1.09 5.10
C ASP A 23 -3.55 2.40 4.48
N PHE A 24 -2.43 2.38 3.74
CA PHE A 24 -1.95 3.56 3.03
C PHE A 24 -3.00 4.11 2.06
N THR A 25 -3.61 3.25 1.28
CA THR A 25 -4.63 3.64 0.29
C THR A 25 -5.85 4.26 0.97
N LEU A 26 -6.35 3.62 2.03
CA LEU A 26 -7.52 4.12 2.75
C LEU A 26 -7.23 5.42 3.48
N LEU A 27 -6.09 5.52 4.15
CA LEU A 27 -5.71 6.73 4.87
C LEU A 27 -5.48 7.91 3.92
N SER A 28 -4.77 7.67 2.83
CA SER A 28 -4.47 8.72 1.84
C SER A 28 -5.74 9.28 1.22
N SER A 29 -6.66 8.42 0.81
CA SER A 29 -7.91 8.86 0.19
C SER A 29 -8.89 9.49 1.17
N SER A 30 -8.70 9.28 2.46
CA SER A 30 -9.54 9.84 3.51
C SER A 30 -8.98 11.13 4.11
N GLY A 31 -7.87 11.64 3.59
CA GLY A 31 -7.26 12.87 4.05
C GLY A 31 -6.37 12.73 5.28
N LYS A 32 -6.10 11.51 5.71
CA LYS A 32 -5.25 11.24 6.88
C LYS A 32 -3.80 11.10 6.45
N TYR A 33 -3.22 12.18 5.95
CA TYR A 33 -1.91 12.19 5.31
C TYR A 33 -0.75 11.90 6.26
N ASN A 34 -0.82 12.40 7.49
CA ASN A 34 0.21 12.14 8.49
C ASN A 34 0.31 10.64 8.79
N GLU A 35 -0.82 9.98 8.99
CA GLU A 35 -0.87 8.56 9.29
C GLU A 35 -0.41 7.74 8.07
N ALA A 36 -0.82 8.13 6.86
CA ALA A 36 -0.37 7.47 5.64
C ALA A 36 1.15 7.61 5.47
N SER A 37 1.69 8.79 5.76
CA SER A 37 3.13 9.06 5.67
C SER A 37 3.96 8.14 6.56
N GLU A 38 3.43 7.74 7.72
CA GLU A 38 4.12 6.82 8.63
C GLU A 38 4.40 5.45 7.99
N LEU A 39 3.64 5.07 6.98
CA LEU A 39 3.81 3.80 6.29
C LEU A 39 4.86 3.86 5.18
N MET A 40 5.39 5.03 4.89
CA MET A 40 6.40 5.21 3.84
C MET A 40 7.82 5.10 4.40
N HIS A 41 8.70 4.56 3.56
CA HIS A 41 10.14 4.55 3.85
C HIS A 41 10.66 5.99 3.90
N ASN A 42 11.69 6.24 4.70
CA ASN A 42 12.26 7.57 4.86
C ASN A 42 12.67 8.22 3.53
N ALA A 43 13.20 7.45 2.61
CA ALA A 43 13.58 7.95 1.28
C ALA A 43 12.38 8.50 0.52
N LEU A 44 11.23 7.82 0.60
CA LEU A 44 10.01 8.26 -0.06
C LEU A 44 9.40 9.48 0.65
N LYS A 45 9.48 9.53 1.98
CA LYS A 45 8.97 10.68 2.74
C LYS A 45 9.62 11.99 2.31
N LYS A 46 10.89 11.95 1.94
CA LYS A 46 11.61 13.14 1.51
C LYS A 46 11.10 13.67 0.17
N GLU A 47 10.68 12.78 -0.71
CA GLU A 47 10.19 13.16 -2.04
C GLU A 47 8.69 13.42 -2.05
N PHE A 48 7.93 12.65 -1.27
CA PHE A 48 6.47 12.76 -1.23
C PHE A 48 6.06 13.33 0.13
N THR A 49 5.95 14.65 0.19
CA THR A 49 5.65 15.40 1.41
C THR A 49 4.14 15.48 1.68
N LEU A 50 3.75 16.04 2.82
CA LEU A 50 2.33 16.25 3.14
C LEU A 50 1.66 17.13 2.08
N GLU A 51 2.38 18.10 1.53
CA GLU A 51 1.88 18.93 0.44
C GLU A 51 1.63 18.09 -0.82
N SER A 52 2.51 17.12 -1.09
CA SER A 52 2.33 16.19 -2.21
C SER A 52 1.08 15.34 -2.04
N PHE A 53 0.81 14.86 -0.81
CA PHE A 53 -0.41 14.13 -0.48
C PHE A 53 -1.64 14.98 -0.78
N GLU A 54 -1.64 16.22 -0.32
CA GLU A 54 -2.76 17.12 -0.52
C GLU A 54 -3.05 17.34 -2.00
N LYS A 55 -2.01 17.58 -2.80
CA LYS A 55 -2.17 17.76 -4.24
C LYS A 55 -2.70 16.50 -4.93
N ALA A 56 -2.17 15.35 -4.55
CA ALA A 56 -2.53 14.09 -5.19
C ALA A 56 -3.94 13.62 -4.83
N PHE A 57 -4.37 13.84 -3.58
CA PHE A 57 -5.62 13.29 -3.06
C PHE A 57 -6.69 14.33 -2.74
N LYS A 58 -6.47 15.58 -3.11
CA LYS A 58 -7.38 16.70 -2.79
C LYS A 58 -8.83 16.42 -3.20
N ASN A 59 -9.03 15.84 -4.36
CA ASN A 59 -10.36 15.57 -4.90
C ASN A 59 -10.69 14.08 -4.89
N ALA A 60 -9.91 13.28 -4.20
CA ALA A 60 -10.12 11.85 -4.17
C ALA A 60 -11.30 11.50 -3.26
N LYS A 61 -12.11 10.55 -3.70
CA LYS A 61 -13.14 9.96 -2.86
C LYS A 61 -12.51 8.85 -2.03
N PRO A 62 -12.94 8.67 -0.77
CA PRO A 62 -12.38 7.59 0.05
C PRO A 62 -12.59 6.22 -0.58
N TYR A 63 -11.53 5.43 -0.62
CA TYR A 63 -11.64 4.03 -0.98
C TYR A 63 -12.18 3.24 0.21
N ILE A 64 -13.01 2.26 -0.05
CA ILE A 64 -13.60 1.41 0.99
C ILE A 64 -13.12 -0.03 0.91
N GLU A 65 -12.51 -0.41 -0.19
CA GLU A 65 -12.12 -1.80 -0.43
C GLU A 65 -10.88 -1.84 -1.28
N THR A 66 -9.97 -2.77 -0.96
CA THR A 66 -8.79 -3.06 -1.77
C THR A 66 -8.72 -4.55 -2.03
N SER A 67 -8.16 -4.92 -3.19
CA SER A 67 -7.94 -6.31 -3.55
C SER A 67 -6.61 -6.40 -4.29
N PHE A 68 -5.73 -7.31 -3.86
CA PHE A 68 -4.42 -7.49 -4.48
C PHE A 68 -4.38 -8.82 -5.20
N GLN A 69 -4.25 -8.78 -6.52
CA GLN A 69 -4.26 -9.96 -7.39
C GLN A 69 -2.87 -10.53 -7.61
N SER A 70 -1.83 -9.72 -7.43
CA SER A 70 -0.45 -10.15 -7.67
C SER A 70 0.45 -9.74 -6.52
N VAL A 71 1.25 -10.69 -6.03
CA VAL A 71 2.26 -10.46 -5.00
C VAL A 71 3.54 -11.12 -5.49
N ASN A 72 4.62 -10.36 -5.57
CA ASN A 72 5.92 -10.88 -5.97
C ASN A 72 7.00 -10.37 -5.02
N ILE A 73 7.86 -11.26 -4.56
CA ILE A 73 8.96 -10.90 -3.65
C ILE A 73 10.27 -11.19 -4.36
N GLU A 74 11.09 -10.17 -4.52
CA GLU A 74 12.37 -10.27 -5.18
C GLU A 74 13.37 -9.30 -4.53
N ASN A 75 14.55 -9.79 -4.15
CA ASN A 75 15.58 -8.98 -3.50
C ASN A 75 15.05 -8.24 -2.25
N SER A 76 14.25 -8.92 -1.46
CA SER A 76 13.61 -8.40 -0.25
C SER A 76 12.58 -7.29 -0.50
N VAL A 77 12.28 -6.99 -1.75
CA VAL A 77 11.21 -6.04 -2.11
C VAL A 77 9.96 -6.81 -2.49
N THR A 78 8.85 -6.44 -1.86
CA THR A 78 7.54 -7.01 -2.19
C THR A 78 6.84 -6.06 -3.15
N THR A 79 6.45 -6.56 -4.31
CA THR A 79 5.67 -5.83 -5.30
C THR A 79 4.23 -6.31 -5.26
N LEU A 80 3.31 -5.38 -5.07
CA LEU A 80 1.87 -5.66 -5.01
C LEU A 80 1.16 -4.96 -6.14
N GLU A 81 0.27 -5.66 -6.81
CA GLU A 81 -0.61 -5.08 -7.83
C GLU A 81 -2.04 -5.44 -7.50
N GLY A 82 -2.93 -4.47 -7.59
CA GLY A 82 -4.32 -4.69 -7.25
C GLY A 82 -5.21 -3.55 -7.65
N THR A 83 -6.37 -3.48 -6.99
CA THR A 83 -7.38 -2.46 -7.25
C THR A 83 -7.95 -1.93 -5.95
N ALA A 84 -8.44 -0.71 -6.00
CA ALA A 84 -9.19 -0.09 -4.91
C ALA A 84 -10.53 0.38 -5.44
N LYS A 85 -11.55 0.33 -4.60
CA LYS A 85 -12.92 0.70 -4.99
C LYS A 85 -13.51 1.68 -4.00
N THR A 86 -14.21 2.69 -4.51
CA THR A 86 -14.97 3.64 -3.70
C THR A 86 -16.40 3.14 -3.46
N ALA A 87 -17.13 3.82 -2.59
CA ALA A 87 -18.52 3.46 -2.28
C ALA A 87 -19.43 3.53 -3.50
N ASP A 88 -19.13 4.38 -4.47
CA ASP A 88 -19.90 4.51 -5.71
C ASP A 88 -19.34 3.68 -6.87
N ASN A 89 -18.55 2.64 -6.54
CA ASN A 89 -18.01 1.67 -7.50
C ASN A 89 -16.95 2.20 -8.48
N CYS A 90 -16.34 3.33 -8.19
CA CYS A 90 -15.19 3.78 -8.97
C CYS A 90 -13.97 2.93 -8.59
N THR A 91 -13.27 2.41 -9.60
CA THR A 91 -12.13 1.52 -9.38
C THR A 91 -10.84 2.17 -9.85
N SER A 92 -9.80 2.07 -9.04
CA SER A 92 -8.45 2.52 -9.37
C SER A 92 -7.49 1.35 -9.33
N LYS A 93 -6.43 1.44 -10.14
CA LYS A 93 -5.36 0.44 -10.13
C LYS A 93 -4.32 0.83 -9.08
N LEU A 94 -3.83 -0.17 -8.37
CA LEU A 94 -2.84 0.00 -7.31
C LEU A 94 -1.56 -0.72 -7.67
N TYR A 95 -0.44 -0.04 -7.40
CA TYR A 95 0.90 -0.61 -7.51
C TYR A 95 1.70 -0.16 -6.29
N PHE A 96 2.33 -1.11 -5.61
CA PHE A 96 3.17 -0.82 -4.45
C PHE A 96 4.46 -1.61 -4.47
N GLU A 97 5.54 -0.98 -4.04
CA GLU A 97 6.78 -1.66 -3.71
C GLU A 97 7.09 -1.40 -2.24
N ILE A 98 7.32 -2.47 -1.49
CA ILE A 98 7.51 -2.42 -0.04
C ILE A 98 8.82 -3.08 0.34
N LEU A 99 9.62 -2.38 1.14
CA LEU A 99 10.89 -2.85 1.67
C LEU A 99 10.92 -2.61 3.17
N ASP A 100 11.28 -3.63 3.95
CA ASP A 100 11.35 -3.54 5.41
C ASP A 100 10.05 -3.01 6.03
N GLU A 101 8.92 -3.49 5.52
CA GLU A 101 7.56 -3.10 5.97
C GLU A 101 7.25 -1.62 5.76
N LYS A 102 7.96 -0.96 4.84
CA LYS A 102 7.72 0.45 4.49
C LYS A 102 7.59 0.59 2.98
N ILE A 103 6.70 1.47 2.55
CA ILE A 103 6.46 1.72 1.14
C ILE A 103 7.63 2.52 0.56
N ILE A 104 8.26 2.00 -0.50
CA ILE A 104 9.33 2.70 -1.21
C ILE A 104 8.88 3.29 -2.53
N SER A 105 7.76 2.82 -3.06
CA SER A 105 7.18 3.32 -4.30
C SER A 105 5.71 2.93 -4.37
N PHE A 106 4.90 3.78 -5.00
CA PHE A 106 3.48 3.46 -5.22
C PHE A 106 2.93 4.21 -6.41
N ASN A 107 1.83 3.69 -6.96
CA ASN A 107 1.06 4.37 -8.00
C ASN A 107 -0.42 3.99 -7.83
N ILE A 108 -1.27 5.00 -7.83
CA ILE A 108 -2.72 4.84 -7.76
C ILE A 108 -3.29 5.57 -8.96
N SER A 109 -3.90 4.82 -9.88
CA SER A 109 -4.43 5.40 -11.12
C SER A 109 -5.92 5.03 -11.38
#